data_ee5d3b88869a02adbf07479e5582e554
#
_entry.id   ee5d3b88869a02adbf07479e5582e554
#
_cell.length_a   1.000
_cell.length_b   1.000
_cell.length_c   1.000
_cell.angle_alpha   90.00
_cell.angle_beta   90.00
_cell.angle_gamma   90.00
#
_symmetry.space_group_name_H-M   'P 1'
#
loop_
_entity.id
_entity.type
_entity.pdbx_description
1 polymer ?
#
loop_
_entity_poly.entity_id
_entity_poly.type
_entity_poly.pdbx_seq_one_letter_code
_entity_poly.pdbx_strand_id
1 'polypeptide(L)'
;ALVNSQVALSLYHNDTEIFNLPESGLRQRIVNVYGKTLNQKLLSVDAQSSLVTISGFVGRPDSAKKRGALQYFFVNGRFMKHPYFHKAVMQAYEQLIPAGEQPNYFIYFTLDPATIDVNIHPTKTEIKFENEQPIWQILMAATREALAKSSAIPTIDFDVEDAIDIPVYNPVKEAAPYKAPCVQVNSGYNPFETSSYKKPEFDWSKLYNDFEGDRNAIRQGAELTGSFLAPVLSEPTIEADEVAVQDTSGSLFNDVSN
;
A
#
# COMPACT_ATOMS: atom_id res chain seq x y z
N ALA A 1 -1.16 -3.04 -28.95
CA ALA A 1 -2.46 -3.21 -28.29
C ALA A 1 -2.70 -2.17 -27.19
N LEU A 2 -1.74 -1.96 -26.27
CA LEU A 2 -1.92 -1.08 -25.11
C LEU A 2 -1.91 0.42 -25.45
N VAL A 3 -1.16 0.83 -26.47
CA VAL A 3 -1.09 2.23 -26.89
C VAL A 3 -2.37 2.66 -27.60
N ASN A 4 -2.88 1.80 -28.46
CA ASN A 4 -4.05 2.07 -29.30
C ASN A 4 -5.24 1.26 -28.79
N SER A 5 -5.77 1.61 -27.63
CA SER A 5 -6.89 0.89 -27.01
C SER A 5 -8.20 1.08 -27.78
N GLN A 6 -8.31 2.16 -28.54
CA GLN A 6 -9.48 2.52 -29.37
C GLN A 6 -9.54 1.79 -30.72
N VAL A 7 -8.54 0.94 -31.01
CA VAL A 7 -8.51 0.15 -32.24
C VAL A 7 -8.80 -1.31 -31.91
N ALA A 8 -9.72 -1.92 -32.62
CA ALA A 8 -9.94 -3.37 -32.53
C ALA A 8 -8.70 -4.11 -33.05
N LEU A 9 -8.27 -5.15 -32.37
CA LEU A 9 -7.08 -5.93 -32.70
C LEU A 9 -7.39 -7.43 -32.55
N SER A 10 -7.25 -8.16 -33.66
CA SER A 10 -7.30 -9.64 -33.64
C SER A 10 -5.95 -10.21 -34.01
N LEU A 11 -5.50 -11.20 -33.28
CA LEU A 11 -4.24 -11.91 -33.53
C LEU A 11 -4.53 -13.41 -33.68
N TYR A 12 -4.13 -13.96 -34.82
CA TYR A 12 -4.22 -15.38 -35.13
C TYR A 12 -2.84 -15.99 -35.25
N HIS A 13 -2.69 -17.22 -34.80
CA HIS A 13 -1.50 -18.06 -35.00
C HIS A 13 -1.94 -19.46 -35.39
N ASN A 14 -1.53 -19.94 -36.56
CA ASN A 14 -1.93 -21.25 -37.12
C ASN A 14 -3.46 -21.44 -37.05
N ASP A 15 -4.22 -20.50 -37.58
CA ASP A 15 -5.69 -20.45 -37.62
C ASP A 15 -6.37 -20.46 -36.25
N THR A 16 -5.59 -20.42 -35.17
CA THR A 16 -6.12 -20.29 -33.81
C THR A 16 -6.10 -18.82 -33.40
N GLU A 17 -7.26 -18.31 -32.95
CA GLU A 17 -7.38 -16.97 -32.42
C GLU A 17 -6.71 -16.89 -31.06
N ILE A 18 -5.65 -16.07 -30.94
CA ILE A 18 -4.92 -15.84 -29.68
C ILE A 18 -5.52 -14.64 -28.93
N PHE A 19 -5.81 -13.56 -29.64
CA PHE A 19 -6.43 -12.37 -29.09
C PHE A 19 -7.53 -11.86 -30.00
N ASN A 20 -8.64 -11.49 -29.39
CA ASN A 20 -9.69 -10.70 -30.01
C ASN A 20 -10.01 -9.55 -29.04
N LEU A 21 -9.47 -8.37 -29.35
CA LEU A 21 -9.53 -7.21 -28.49
C LEU A 21 -10.39 -6.14 -29.16
N PRO A 22 -11.67 -5.98 -28.76
CA PRO A 22 -12.54 -4.94 -29.29
C PRO A 22 -12.04 -3.54 -28.86
N GLU A 23 -12.54 -2.52 -29.47
CA GLU A 23 -12.34 -1.13 -29.00
C GLU A 23 -12.77 -1.02 -27.55
N SER A 24 -11.95 -0.36 -26.73
CA SER A 24 -12.23 -0.24 -25.31
C SER A 24 -11.41 0.88 -24.68
N GLY A 25 -11.83 1.31 -23.49
CA GLY A 25 -11.00 2.18 -22.66
C GLY A 25 -9.70 1.50 -22.26
N LEU A 26 -8.68 2.27 -21.90
CA LEU A 26 -7.35 1.77 -21.56
C LEU A 26 -7.37 0.70 -20.44
N ARG A 27 -8.15 0.94 -19.38
CA ARG A 27 -8.28 -0.03 -18.27
C ARG A 27 -8.82 -1.37 -18.78
N GLN A 28 -9.90 -1.33 -19.55
CA GLN A 28 -10.50 -2.54 -20.11
C GLN A 28 -9.55 -3.25 -21.08
N ARG A 29 -8.78 -2.50 -21.86
CA ARG A 29 -7.75 -3.05 -22.75
C ARG A 29 -6.67 -3.82 -21.97
N ILE A 30 -6.17 -3.25 -20.86
CA ILE A 30 -5.20 -3.91 -19.99
C ILE A 30 -5.80 -5.22 -19.43
N VAL A 31 -7.04 -5.17 -18.98
CA VAL A 31 -7.76 -6.34 -18.43
C VAL A 31 -7.97 -7.41 -19.50
N ASN A 32 -8.32 -7.03 -20.72
CA ASN A 32 -8.53 -7.96 -21.83
C ASN A 32 -7.22 -8.66 -22.24
N VAL A 33 -6.08 -7.99 -22.11
CA VAL A 33 -4.76 -8.56 -22.44
C VAL A 33 -4.18 -9.42 -21.33
N TYR A 34 -4.31 -9.00 -20.07
CA TYR A 34 -3.61 -9.65 -18.94
C TYR A 34 -4.52 -10.40 -17.97
N GLY A 35 -5.83 -10.33 -18.18
CA GLY A 35 -6.81 -11.07 -17.39
C GLY A 35 -7.65 -10.22 -16.44
N LYS A 36 -8.85 -10.71 -16.15
CA LYS A 36 -9.88 -10.00 -15.38
C LYS A 36 -9.47 -9.69 -13.93
N THR A 37 -8.64 -10.52 -13.33
CA THR A 37 -8.13 -10.37 -11.96
C THR A 37 -7.36 -9.06 -11.76
N LEU A 38 -6.85 -8.45 -12.84
CA LEU A 38 -6.11 -7.20 -12.76
C LEU A 38 -7.02 -5.99 -12.55
N ASN A 39 -8.31 -6.09 -12.90
CA ASN A 39 -9.24 -4.96 -12.85
C ASN A 39 -9.38 -4.34 -11.46
N GLN A 40 -9.54 -5.17 -10.43
CA GLN A 40 -9.68 -4.70 -9.04
C GLN A 40 -8.36 -4.23 -8.42
N LYS A 41 -7.24 -4.61 -9.04
CA LYS A 41 -5.89 -4.35 -8.54
C LYS A 41 -5.23 -3.11 -9.14
N LEU A 42 -5.90 -2.41 -10.06
CA LEU A 42 -5.37 -1.22 -10.72
C LEU A 42 -5.93 0.06 -10.12
N LEU A 43 -5.05 0.99 -9.81
CA LEU A 43 -5.34 2.34 -9.36
C LEU A 43 -5.02 3.32 -10.50
N SER A 44 -5.88 4.28 -10.74
CA SER A 44 -5.63 5.31 -11.74
C SER A 44 -4.59 6.31 -11.23
N VAL A 45 -3.67 6.65 -12.11
CA VAL A 45 -2.70 7.74 -11.93
C VAL A 45 -3.01 8.80 -12.98
N ASP A 46 -3.17 10.05 -12.56
CA ASP A 46 -3.33 11.20 -13.43
C ASP A 46 -2.60 12.38 -12.79
N ALA A 47 -1.68 12.99 -13.54
CA ALA A 47 -0.99 14.20 -13.12
C ALA A 47 -0.72 15.07 -14.34
N GLN A 48 -1.12 16.32 -14.26
CA GLN A 48 -0.91 17.30 -15.30
C GLN A 48 0.03 18.38 -14.84
N SER A 49 1.06 18.64 -15.60
CA SER A 49 2.01 19.72 -15.36
C SER A 49 2.37 20.42 -16.68
N SER A 50 3.03 21.55 -16.59
CA SER A 50 3.51 22.25 -17.78
C SER A 50 4.60 21.50 -18.56
N LEU A 51 5.28 20.54 -17.93
CA LEU A 51 6.37 19.78 -18.53
C LEU A 51 5.88 18.44 -19.11
N VAL A 52 4.93 17.79 -18.43
CA VAL A 52 4.49 16.45 -18.77
C VAL A 52 3.08 16.20 -18.26
N THR A 53 2.29 15.49 -19.04
CA THR A 53 1.06 14.87 -18.59
C THR A 53 1.32 13.38 -18.37
N ILE A 54 1.09 12.90 -17.16
CA ILE A 54 1.23 11.50 -16.78
C ILE A 54 -0.16 10.93 -16.57
N SER A 55 -0.47 9.84 -17.24
CA SER A 55 -1.73 9.12 -17.07
C SER A 55 -1.49 7.61 -17.05
N GLY A 56 -2.44 6.84 -16.54
CA GLY A 56 -2.32 5.39 -16.58
C GLY A 56 -2.77 4.71 -15.29
N PHE A 57 -2.15 3.57 -15.00
CA PHE A 57 -2.52 2.73 -13.88
C PHE A 57 -1.31 2.16 -13.17
N VAL A 58 -1.40 2.07 -11.84
CA VAL A 58 -0.44 1.38 -10.98
C VAL A 58 -1.17 0.30 -10.18
N GLY A 59 -0.47 -0.75 -9.81
CA GLY A 59 -1.05 -1.87 -9.04
C GLY A 59 -1.24 -1.51 -7.57
N ARG A 60 -2.26 -2.05 -6.92
CA ARG A 60 -2.37 -1.99 -5.47
C ARG A 60 -1.17 -2.68 -4.81
N PRO A 61 -0.72 -2.24 -3.63
CA PRO A 61 0.42 -2.84 -2.94
C PRO A 61 0.27 -4.35 -2.69
N ASP A 62 -0.94 -4.80 -2.35
CA ASP A 62 -1.30 -6.21 -2.15
C ASP A 62 -1.15 -7.09 -3.39
N SER A 63 -1.02 -6.47 -4.57
CA SER A 63 -0.83 -7.16 -5.86
C SER A 63 0.62 -7.23 -6.32
N ALA A 64 1.57 -6.77 -5.53
CA ALA A 64 2.99 -6.83 -5.85
C ALA A 64 3.48 -8.28 -5.99
N LYS A 65 4.51 -8.50 -6.80
CA LYS A 65 5.03 -9.83 -7.12
C LYS A 65 6.55 -9.86 -7.04
N LYS A 66 7.10 -10.97 -6.56
CA LYS A 66 8.56 -11.19 -6.61
C LYS A 66 9.09 -11.37 -8.02
N ARG A 67 8.29 -11.91 -8.93
CA ARG A 67 8.65 -12.13 -10.34
C ARG A 67 7.45 -11.96 -11.24
N GLY A 68 7.68 -11.51 -12.47
CA GLY A 68 6.63 -11.39 -13.49
C GLY A 68 5.68 -10.21 -13.28
N ALA A 69 6.13 -9.15 -12.62
CA ALA A 69 5.40 -7.89 -12.56
C ALA A 69 5.30 -7.27 -13.96
N LEU A 70 4.13 -6.72 -14.26
CA LEU A 70 3.82 -6.08 -15.54
C LEU A 70 4.23 -4.60 -15.44
N GLN A 71 5.32 -4.24 -16.10
CA GLN A 71 5.96 -2.94 -15.96
C GLN A 71 6.14 -2.27 -17.32
N TYR A 72 5.29 -1.30 -17.63
CA TYR A 72 5.25 -0.66 -18.93
C TYR A 72 5.23 0.86 -18.81
N PHE A 73 6.18 1.49 -19.49
CA PHE A 73 6.17 2.93 -19.75
C PHE A 73 5.91 3.19 -21.22
N PHE A 74 5.13 4.21 -21.49
CA PHE A 74 4.87 4.69 -22.83
C PHE A 74 5.09 6.21 -22.88
N VAL A 75 5.76 6.70 -23.90
CA VAL A 75 5.96 8.13 -24.15
C VAL A 75 5.45 8.47 -25.56
N ASN A 76 4.53 9.41 -25.65
CA ASN A 76 3.90 9.82 -26.91
C ASN A 76 3.50 8.61 -27.78
N GLY A 77 2.90 7.59 -27.15
CA GLY A 77 2.47 6.37 -27.82
C GLY A 77 3.56 5.35 -28.16
N ARG A 78 4.79 5.52 -27.67
CA ARG A 78 5.90 4.59 -27.86
C ARG A 78 6.29 3.89 -26.57
N PHE A 79 6.47 2.58 -26.61
CA PHE A 79 7.02 1.82 -25.48
C PHE A 79 8.45 2.23 -25.17
N MET A 80 8.76 2.41 -23.89
CA MET A 80 10.13 2.67 -23.43
C MET A 80 10.50 1.85 -22.21
N LYS A 81 11.80 1.65 -22.03
CA LYS A 81 12.42 1.18 -20.79
C LYS A 81 13.21 2.33 -20.18
N HIS A 82 12.92 2.68 -18.95
CA HIS A 82 13.59 3.79 -18.28
C HIS A 82 13.90 3.43 -16.84
N PRO A 83 15.14 2.97 -16.53
CA PRO A 83 15.51 2.53 -15.18
C PRO A 83 15.37 3.62 -14.12
N TYR A 84 15.62 4.88 -14.48
CA TYR A 84 15.50 6.00 -13.57
C TYR A 84 14.03 6.24 -13.16
N PHE A 85 13.11 6.22 -14.10
CA PHE A 85 11.67 6.34 -13.78
C PHE A 85 11.12 5.09 -13.06
N HIS A 86 11.66 3.91 -13.35
CA HIS A 86 11.35 2.72 -12.58
C HIS A 86 11.68 2.91 -11.09
N LYS A 87 12.84 3.51 -10.77
CA LYS A 87 13.21 3.85 -9.39
C LYS A 87 12.22 4.82 -8.74
N ALA A 88 11.67 5.80 -9.49
CA ALA A 88 10.65 6.71 -8.96
C ALA A 88 9.40 5.96 -8.50
N VAL A 89 8.91 5.03 -9.33
CA VAL A 89 7.77 4.19 -8.98
C VAL A 89 8.12 3.31 -7.77
N MET A 90 9.25 2.61 -7.79
CA MET A 90 9.68 1.76 -6.67
C MET A 90 9.78 2.53 -5.36
N GLN A 91 10.32 3.75 -5.39
CA GLN A 91 10.41 4.59 -4.20
C GLN A 91 9.04 5.06 -3.67
N ALA A 92 8.06 5.22 -4.55
CA ALA A 92 6.69 5.48 -4.10
C ALA A 92 6.07 4.30 -3.33
N TYR A 93 6.51 3.07 -3.62
CA TYR A 93 6.05 1.83 -2.97
C TYR A 93 6.92 1.38 -1.79
N GLU A 94 8.03 2.04 -1.51
CA GLU A 94 9.10 1.54 -0.60
C GLU A 94 8.60 1.07 0.77
N GLN A 95 7.59 1.75 1.34
CA GLN A 95 7.01 1.38 2.64
C GLN A 95 5.73 0.53 2.54
N LEU A 96 5.27 0.24 1.34
CA LEU A 96 3.97 -0.39 1.10
C LEU A 96 4.08 -1.85 0.62
N ILE A 97 5.24 -2.24 0.10
CA ILE A 97 5.48 -3.59 -0.41
C ILE A 97 6.73 -4.20 0.24
N PRO A 98 6.77 -5.53 0.41
CA PRO A 98 7.95 -6.23 0.93
C PRO A 98 9.17 -6.02 0.05
N ALA A 99 10.37 -6.05 0.65
CA ALA A 99 11.63 -5.94 -0.07
C ALA A 99 11.75 -7.05 -1.13
N GLY A 100 12.14 -6.68 -2.35
CA GLY A 100 12.28 -7.59 -3.49
C GLY A 100 11.00 -7.88 -4.26
N GLU A 101 9.87 -7.33 -3.86
CA GLU A 101 8.64 -7.36 -4.65
C GLU A 101 8.52 -6.14 -5.55
N GLN A 102 7.78 -6.30 -6.64
CA GLN A 102 7.64 -5.29 -7.69
C GLN A 102 6.16 -5.07 -8.01
N PRO A 103 5.72 -3.80 -8.09
CA PRO A 103 4.35 -3.46 -8.46
C PRO A 103 4.15 -3.59 -9.97
N ASN A 104 2.89 -3.81 -10.37
CA ASN A 104 2.50 -3.65 -11.75
C ASN A 104 2.29 -2.16 -12.04
N TYR A 105 2.65 -1.71 -13.24
CA TYR A 105 2.32 -0.37 -13.70
C TYR A 105 2.23 -0.27 -15.22
N PHE A 106 1.35 0.63 -15.68
CA PHE A 106 1.11 0.98 -17.08
C PHE A 106 1.00 2.50 -17.13
N ILE A 107 2.12 3.18 -17.35
CA ILE A 107 2.22 4.63 -17.23
C ILE A 107 2.51 5.25 -18.60
N TYR A 108 1.76 6.26 -18.93
CA TYR A 108 1.80 6.99 -20.19
C TYR A 108 2.26 8.42 -19.94
N PHE A 109 3.26 8.83 -20.65
CA PHE A 109 3.78 10.19 -20.64
C PHE A 109 3.41 10.88 -21.95
N THR A 110 2.80 12.03 -21.85
CA THR A 110 2.55 12.93 -22.98
C THR A 110 3.29 14.23 -22.74
N LEU A 111 4.21 14.56 -23.60
CA LEU A 111 5.06 15.76 -23.51
C LEU A 111 5.49 16.22 -24.90
N ASP A 112 6.07 17.42 -24.97
CA ASP A 112 6.55 17.98 -26.22
C ASP A 112 7.64 17.08 -26.83
N PRO A 113 7.48 16.59 -28.07
CA PRO A 113 8.50 15.81 -28.75
C PRO A 113 9.87 16.49 -28.87
N ALA A 114 9.93 17.83 -28.81
CA ALA A 114 11.18 18.57 -28.86
C ALA A 114 12.05 18.38 -27.60
N THR A 115 11.44 17.99 -26.47
CA THR A 115 12.13 17.81 -25.17
C THR A 115 12.65 16.38 -24.96
N ILE A 116 12.50 15.51 -25.96
CA ILE A 116 12.94 14.10 -25.89
C ILE A 116 13.81 13.72 -27.08
N ASP A 117 14.85 12.92 -26.83
CA ASP A 117 15.61 12.26 -27.87
C ASP A 117 15.37 10.76 -27.85
N VAL A 118 14.77 10.25 -28.92
CA VAL A 118 14.43 8.83 -29.13
C VAL A 118 15.55 8.10 -29.88
N ASN A 119 16.46 8.81 -30.53
CA ASN A 119 17.47 8.22 -31.45
C ASN A 119 18.79 7.90 -30.75
N ILE A 120 18.77 7.56 -29.47
CA ILE A 120 19.96 7.25 -28.68
C ILE A 120 20.41 5.78 -28.78
N HIS A 121 19.51 4.88 -29.15
CA HIS A 121 19.78 3.44 -29.25
C HIS A 121 19.11 2.82 -30.48
N PRO A 122 19.75 1.83 -31.17
CA PRO A 122 19.18 1.18 -32.35
C PRO A 122 17.77 0.59 -32.13
N THR A 123 17.47 0.05 -30.96
CA THR A 123 16.15 -0.51 -30.61
C THR A 123 15.12 0.56 -30.34
N LYS A 124 15.53 1.82 -30.15
CA LYS A 124 14.64 2.96 -29.83
C LYS A 124 13.70 2.71 -28.64
N THR A 125 14.12 1.87 -27.71
CA THR A 125 13.40 1.58 -26.46
C THR A 125 13.90 2.44 -25.31
N GLU A 126 15.06 3.03 -25.44
CA GLU A 126 15.62 3.99 -24.51
C GLU A 126 15.39 5.40 -25.04
N ILE A 127 14.99 6.30 -24.19
CA ILE A 127 14.65 7.69 -24.54
C ILE A 127 15.33 8.59 -23.52
N LYS A 128 15.98 9.63 -24.01
CA LYS A 128 16.57 10.67 -23.18
C LYS A 128 15.60 11.82 -23.09
N PHE A 129 15.40 12.31 -21.87
CA PHE A 129 14.56 13.46 -21.57
C PHE A 129 15.46 14.65 -21.22
N GLU A 130 15.08 15.84 -21.64
CA GLU A 130 15.77 17.06 -21.25
C GLU A 130 15.57 17.36 -19.74
N ASN A 131 14.38 17.10 -19.24
CA ASN A 131 13.97 17.39 -17.86
C ASN A 131 13.67 16.13 -17.05
N GLU A 132 14.62 15.18 -16.97
CA GLU A 132 14.41 13.89 -16.29
C GLU A 132 14.07 14.02 -14.80
N GLN A 133 14.77 14.91 -14.09
CA GLN A 133 14.62 15.05 -12.64
C GLN A 133 13.26 15.63 -12.23
N PRO A 134 12.75 16.72 -12.83
CA PRO A 134 11.38 17.17 -12.56
C PRO A 134 10.30 16.12 -12.91
N ILE A 135 10.45 15.43 -14.05
CA ILE A 135 9.51 14.37 -14.46
C ILE A 135 9.51 13.23 -13.44
N TRP A 136 10.69 12.84 -12.94
CA TRP A 136 10.85 11.84 -11.90
C TRP A 136 10.09 12.21 -10.61
N GLN A 137 10.20 13.47 -10.17
CA GLN A 137 9.50 13.97 -8.97
C GLN A 137 7.99 13.98 -9.16
N ILE A 138 7.52 14.42 -10.33
CA ILE A 138 6.09 14.42 -10.67
C ILE A 138 5.54 12.98 -10.70
N LEU A 139 6.27 12.05 -11.31
CA LEU A 139 5.89 10.64 -11.37
C LEU A 139 5.80 10.01 -9.98
N MET A 140 6.79 10.27 -9.13
CA MET A 140 6.80 9.76 -7.76
C MET A 140 5.63 10.33 -6.95
N ALA A 141 5.38 11.64 -7.07
CA ALA A 141 4.27 12.30 -6.36
C ALA A 141 2.90 11.78 -6.83
N ALA A 142 2.69 11.66 -8.14
CA ALA A 142 1.46 11.14 -8.73
C ALA A 142 1.19 9.67 -8.32
N THR A 143 2.25 8.86 -8.28
CA THR A 143 2.14 7.48 -7.82
C THR A 143 1.77 7.40 -6.34
N ARG A 144 2.41 8.20 -5.48
CA ARG A 144 2.08 8.30 -4.05
C ARG A 144 0.64 8.78 -3.82
N GLU A 145 0.19 9.75 -4.58
CA GLU A 145 -1.18 10.25 -4.50
C GLU A 145 -2.20 9.16 -4.85
N ALA A 146 -1.98 8.40 -5.92
CA ALA A 146 -2.83 7.29 -6.32
C ALA A 146 -2.90 6.21 -5.23
N LEU A 147 -1.76 5.88 -4.61
CA LEU A 147 -1.67 4.92 -3.51
C LEU A 147 -2.39 5.44 -2.24
N ALA A 148 -2.20 6.70 -1.88
CA ALA A 148 -2.85 7.31 -0.74
C ALA A 148 -4.38 7.33 -0.89
N LYS A 149 -4.89 7.69 -2.07
CA LYS A 149 -6.33 7.64 -2.37
C LYS A 149 -6.92 6.25 -2.17
N SER A 150 -6.19 5.21 -2.55
CA SER A 150 -6.67 3.82 -2.39
C SER A 150 -6.66 3.34 -0.94
N SER A 151 -5.74 3.84 -0.12
CA SER A 151 -5.66 3.51 1.30
C SER A 151 -6.69 4.28 2.15
N ALA A 152 -7.08 5.47 1.67
CA ALA A 152 -8.06 6.32 2.36
C ALA A 152 -9.52 5.87 2.14
N ILE A 153 -9.79 5.09 1.10
CA ILE A 153 -11.12 4.55 0.83
C ILE A 153 -11.16 3.12 1.35
N PRO A 154 -11.79 2.85 2.51
CA PRO A 154 -12.04 1.48 2.91
C PRO A 154 -12.90 0.82 1.82
N THR A 155 -12.35 -0.18 1.17
CA THR A 155 -13.13 -1.03 0.26
C THR A 155 -14.07 -1.86 1.14
N ILE A 156 -15.30 -1.39 1.30
CA ILE A 156 -16.37 -2.24 1.82
C ILE A 156 -16.66 -3.21 0.68
N ASP A 157 -16.21 -4.42 0.85
CA ASP A 157 -16.50 -5.51 -0.08
C ASP A 157 -17.93 -5.97 0.22
N PHE A 158 -18.86 -5.61 -0.65
CA PHE A 158 -20.25 -6.05 -0.53
C PHE A 158 -20.50 -7.45 -1.10
N ASP A 159 -19.48 -8.05 -1.73
CA ASP A 159 -19.52 -9.38 -2.30
C ASP A 159 -19.04 -10.46 -1.28
N VAL A 160 -19.27 -10.26 0.00
CA VAL A 160 -19.06 -11.33 0.99
C VAL A 160 -20.19 -12.32 0.81
N GLU A 161 -19.87 -13.57 0.49
CA GLU A 161 -20.85 -14.68 0.33
C GLU A 161 -21.72 -14.92 1.58
N ASP A 162 -21.34 -14.32 2.72
CA ASP A 162 -22.07 -14.30 3.98
C ASP A 162 -22.80 -12.96 4.24
N ALA A 163 -23.11 -12.18 3.21
CA ALA A 163 -23.95 -11.00 3.39
C ALA A 163 -25.29 -11.42 3.98
N ILE A 164 -25.57 -10.94 5.19
CA ILE A 164 -26.87 -11.16 5.86
C ILE A 164 -27.93 -10.65 4.90
N ASP A 165 -28.75 -11.55 4.40
CA ASP A 165 -29.90 -11.20 3.55
C ASP A 165 -30.86 -10.33 4.39
N ILE A 166 -30.76 -9.01 4.20
CA ILE A 166 -31.67 -8.06 4.85
C ILE A 166 -32.99 -8.16 4.10
N PRO A 167 -34.04 -8.75 4.68
CA PRO A 167 -35.31 -8.89 4.02
C PRO A 167 -35.84 -7.51 3.64
N VAL A 168 -36.02 -7.30 2.34
CA VAL A 168 -36.61 -6.07 1.82
C VAL A 168 -38.03 -5.93 2.43
N TYR A 169 -38.22 -4.85 3.17
CA TYR A 169 -39.54 -4.52 3.72
C TYR A 169 -40.55 -4.42 2.57
N ASN A 170 -41.46 -5.38 2.51
CA ASN A 170 -42.50 -5.45 1.51
C ASN A 170 -43.79 -4.83 2.10
N PRO A 171 -44.19 -3.59 1.76
CA PRO A 171 -45.34 -2.90 2.38
C PRO A 171 -46.68 -3.51 2.02
N VAL A 172 -46.73 -4.55 1.18
CA VAL A 172 -47.97 -5.17 0.67
C VAL A 172 -48.44 -6.35 1.51
N LYS A 173 -47.65 -6.84 2.45
CA LYS A 173 -48.19 -7.80 3.44
C LYS A 173 -48.96 -7.02 4.51
N GLU A 174 -50.29 -7.15 4.46
CA GLU A 174 -51.22 -6.62 5.46
C GLU A 174 -50.60 -6.82 6.86
N ALA A 175 -50.45 -5.71 7.57
CA ALA A 175 -49.92 -5.70 8.91
C ALA A 175 -50.81 -6.56 9.77
N ALA A 176 -50.33 -7.75 10.16
CA ALA A 176 -50.92 -8.44 11.31
C ALA A 176 -50.96 -7.45 12.49
N PRO A 177 -52.06 -7.38 13.25
CA PRO A 177 -52.19 -6.38 14.29
C PRO A 177 -51.01 -6.45 15.23
N TYR A 178 -50.25 -5.35 15.31
CA TYR A 178 -49.09 -5.21 16.17
C TYR A 178 -49.51 -5.43 17.60
N LYS A 179 -49.22 -6.58 18.21
CA LYS A 179 -49.33 -6.79 19.64
C LYS A 179 -48.14 -6.11 20.30
N ALA A 180 -48.37 -4.99 20.92
CA ALA A 180 -47.35 -4.35 21.74
C ALA A 180 -46.79 -5.35 22.75
N PRO A 181 -45.49 -5.44 22.96
CA PRO A 181 -44.92 -6.32 23.97
C PRO A 181 -45.46 -5.92 25.35
N CYS A 182 -46.25 -6.81 25.95
CA CYS A 182 -46.67 -6.64 27.33
C CYS A 182 -45.49 -6.94 28.24
N VAL A 183 -44.97 -5.92 28.89
CA VAL A 183 -44.03 -6.10 29.99
C VAL A 183 -44.80 -6.68 31.15
N GLN A 184 -44.65 -7.97 31.44
CA GLN A 184 -45.09 -8.55 32.68
C GLN A 184 -44.19 -8.07 33.81
N VAL A 185 -44.62 -7.07 34.52
CA VAL A 185 -43.93 -6.62 35.74
C VAL A 185 -44.21 -7.64 36.82
N ASN A 186 -43.23 -8.43 37.18
CA ASN A 186 -43.30 -9.31 38.32
C ASN A 186 -43.17 -8.43 39.57
N SER A 187 -44.29 -8.15 40.23
CA SER A 187 -44.36 -7.30 41.45
C SER A 187 -43.60 -7.87 42.65
N GLY A 188 -43.13 -9.12 42.57
CA GLY A 188 -42.27 -9.75 43.58
C GLY A 188 -40.76 -9.68 43.25
N TYR A 189 -40.37 -9.06 42.13
CA TYR A 189 -38.96 -8.93 41.80
C TYR A 189 -38.35 -7.71 42.49
N ASN A 190 -37.58 -7.96 43.51
CA ASN A 190 -36.77 -6.94 44.19
C ASN A 190 -35.32 -7.04 43.69
N PRO A 191 -34.84 -6.13 42.86
CA PRO A 191 -33.45 -6.18 42.34
C PRO A 191 -32.38 -5.93 43.43
N PHE A 192 -32.81 -5.52 44.64
CA PHE A 192 -31.94 -5.28 45.79
C PHE A 192 -31.99 -6.39 46.84
N GLU A 193 -32.82 -7.40 46.65
CA GLU A 193 -32.70 -8.61 47.46
C GLU A 193 -31.46 -9.35 47.09
N THR A 194 -30.47 -9.30 47.96
CA THR A 194 -29.23 -10.09 47.85
C THR A 194 -29.58 -11.57 47.92
N SER A 195 -29.90 -12.19 46.78
CA SER A 195 -29.80 -13.64 46.68
C SER A 195 -28.36 -13.98 47.05
N SER A 196 -28.18 -14.92 47.93
CA SER A 196 -26.88 -15.44 48.38
C SER A 196 -26.14 -16.09 47.19
N TYR A 197 -25.72 -15.26 46.23
CA TYR A 197 -24.78 -15.68 45.23
C TYR A 197 -23.45 -15.84 45.93
N LYS A 198 -23.10 -17.08 46.27
CA LYS A 198 -21.73 -17.39 46.65
C LYS A 198 -20.87 -16.98 45.48
N LYS A 199 -20.16 -15.86 45.61
CA LYS A 199 -19.09 -15.51 44.67
C LYS A 199 -18.17 -16.73 44.56
N PRO A 200 -17.91 -17.25 43.36
CA PRO A 200 -16.85 -18.22 43.25
C PRO A 200 -15.57 -17.54 43.76
N GLU A 201 -15.01 -18.03 44.84
CA GLU A 201 -13.70 -17.61 45.31
C GLU A 201 -12.72 -18.05 44.26
N PHE A 202 -12.36 -17.10 43.38
CA PHE A 202 -11.33 -17.33 42.43
C PHE A 202 -9.98 -17.30 43.18
N ASP A 203 -9.41 -18.47 43.34
CA ASP A 203 -8.14 -18.66 44.06
C ASP A 203 -6.97 -18.15 43.18
N TRP A 204 -6.67 -16.87 43.36
CA TRP A 204 -5.56 -16.22 42.68
C TRP A 204 -4.20 -16.88 42.99
N SER A 205 -4.09 -17.56 44.14
CA SER A 205 -2.84 -18.23 44.51
C SER A 205 -2.50 -19.38 43.58
N LYS A 206 -3.48 -20.07 43.00
CA LYS A 206 -3.25 -21.12 42.00
C LYS A 206 -2.67 -20.56 40.69
N LEU A 207 -3.15 -19.42 40.26
CA LEU A 207 -2.68 -18.78 39.05
C LEU A 207 -1.21 -18.31 39.17
N TYR A 208 -0.84 -17.83 40.34
CA TYR A 208 0.53 -17.41 40.62
C TYR A 208 1.51 -18.62 40.79
N ASN A 209 1.07 -19.71 41.35
CA ASN A 209 1.90 -20.91 41.51
C ASN A 209 2.19 -21.59 40.16
N ASP A 210 1.23 -21.58 39.21
CA ASP A 210 1.48 -22.10 37.86
C ASP A 210 2.53 -21.24 37.12
N PHE A 211 2.51 -19.90 37.31
CA PHE A 211 3.50 -19.00 36.73
C PHE A 211 4.89 -19.14 37.31
N GLU A 212 5.03 -19.46 38.61
CA GLU A 212 6.33 -19.72 39.24
C GLU A 212 6.91 -21.10 38.86
N GLY A 213 6.02 -22.07 38.60
CA GLY A 213 6.42 -23.39 38.09
C GLY A 213 7.09 -23.30 36.71
N ASP A 214 6.51 -22.56 35.82
CA ASP A 214 7.04 -22.35 34.45
C ASP A 214 8.37 -21.57 34.46
N ARG A 215 8.53 -20.58 35.33
CA ARG A 215 9.80 -19.84 35.47
C ARG A 215 10.92 -20.72 36.00
N ASN A 216 10.63 -21.65 36.88
CA ASN A 216 11.63 -22.59 37.42
C ASN A 216 12.01 -23.69 36.41
N ALA A 217 11.05 -24.12 35.57
CA ALA A 217 11.30 -25.04 34.45
C ALA A 217 12.21 -24.40 33.38
N ILE A 218 12.00 -23.11 33.08
CA ILE A 218 12.84 -22.35 32.14
C ILE A 218 14.23 -22.13 32.70
N ARG A 219 14.39 -21.88 34.02
CA ARG A 219 15.70 -21.74 34.64
C ARG A 219 16.51 -23.05 34.67
N GLN A 220 15.88 -24.19 34.93
CA GLN A 220 16.54 -25.48 34.89
C GLN A 220 16.88 -25.95 33.47
N GLY A 221 16.09 -25.54 32.45
CA GLY A 221 16.41 -25.79 31.05
C GLY A 221 17.58 -24.94 30.51
N ALA A 222 17.85 -23.79 31.11
CA ALA A 222 18.94 -22.91 30.71
C ALA A 222 20.31 -23.34 31.28
N GLU A 223 20.34 -24.15 32.35
CA GLU A 223 21.58 -24.67 32.89
C GLU A 223 22.13 -25.92 32.16
N LEU A 224 21.30 -26.56 31.33
CA LEU A 224 21.66 -27.76 30.56
C LEU A 224 22.17 -27.49 29.15
N THR A 225 22.00 -26.25 28.64
CA THR A 225 22.56 -25.84 27.34
C THR A 225 23.51 -24.67 27.57
N GLY A 226 24.70 -24.99 28.03
CA GLY A 226 25.80 -24.03 28.09
C GLY A 226 26.13 -23.50 26.71
N SER A 227 26.28 -22.18 26.64
CA SER A 227 26.83 -21.44 25.49
C SER A 227 25.89 -21.17 24.31
N PHE A 228 25.21 -20.02 24.39
CA PHE A 228 25.10 -19.12 23.21
C PHE A 228 24.59 -17.73 23.65
N LEU A 229 25.51 -16.77 23.63
CA LEU A 229 25.32 -15.30 23.39
C LEU A 229 24.15 -14.58 24.09
N ALA A 230 24.45 -13.97 25.22
CA ALA A 230 23.69 -12.86 25.77
C ALA A 230 23.84 -11.59 24.89
N PRO A 231 22.80 -10.88 24.53
CA PRO A 231 22.92 -9.52 24.01
C PRO A 231 23.26 -8.60 25.19
N VAL A 232 24.39 -7.93 25.09
CA VAL A 232 24.82 -6.85 25.96
C VAL A 232 23.88 -5.66 25.75
N LEU A 233 22.96 -5.43 26.67
CA LEU A 233 22.30 -4.14 26.86
C LEU A 233 23.29 -3.26 27.65
N SER A 234 24.08 -2.46 26.93
CA SER A 234 24.81 -1.33 27.49
C SER A 234 23.89 -0.15 27.64
N GLU A 235 23.58 0.22 28.87
CA GLU A 235 22.99 1.51 29.21
C GLU A 235 23.96 2.64 28.79
N PRO A 236 23.49 3.75 28.20
CA PRO A 236 24.36 4.90 27.97
C PRO A 236 24.57 5.65 29.27
N THR A 237 25.79 5.58 29.80
CA THR A 237 26.26 6.47 30.85
C THR A 237 26.42 7.86 30.26
N ILE A 238 25.65 8.80 30.76
CA ILE A 238 25.81 10.23 30.46
C ILE A 238 26.93 10.77 31.30
N GLU A 239 28.13 10.89 30.75
CA GLU A 239 29.21 11.71 31.33
C GLU A 239 28.98 13.16 30.90
N ALA A 240 28.81 14.01 31.90
CA ALA A 240 28.78 15.45 31.74
C ALA A 240 30.22 15.96 31.63
N ASP A 241 30.65 16.30 30.42
CA ASP A 241 31.88 17.10 30.22
C ASP A 241 31.56 18.58 30.25
N GLU A 242 32.11 19.23 31.31
CA GLU A 242 32.25 20.68 31.41
C GLU A 242 33.17 21.15 30.29
N VAL A 243 32.68 21.92 29.34
CA VAL A 243 33.51 22.67 28.41
C VAL A 243 33.58 24.12 28.85
N ALA A 244 34.78 24.47 29.29
CA ALA A 244 35.17 25.84 29.66
C ALA A 244 34.99 26.80 28.50
N VAL A 245 34.35 27.92 28.84
CA VAL A 245 34.25 29.12 28.04
C VAL A 245 35.66 29.78 28.00
N GLN A 246 36.23 29.91 26.82
CA GLN A 246 37.31 30.86 26.57
C GLN A 246 36.81 31.94 25.60
N ASP A 247 36.58 33.11 26.17
CA ASP A 247 36.52 34.41 25.49
C ASP A 247 37.86 34.69 24.80
N THR A 248 37.82 34.94 23.51
CA THR A 248 38.83 35.79 22.85
C THR A 248 38.15 36.72 21.88
N SER A 249 37.89 37.92 22.40
CA SER A 249 37.72 39.14 21.63
C SER A 249 39.04 39.49 20.95
N GLY A 250 39.00 39.74 19.66
CA GLY A 250 40.17 40.21 18.89
C GLY A 250 39.71 40.80 17.56
N SER A 251 39.45 42.11 17.65
CA SER A 251 39.34 43.02 16.49
C SER A 251 40.60 42.97 15.64
N LEU A 252 40.48 43.10 14.34
CA LEU A 252 41.29 44.09 13.59
C LEU A 252 40.78 44.25 12.15
N PHE A 253 40.40 45.45 11.89
CA PHE A 253 40.25 46.14 10.61
C PHE A 253 41.53 46.15 9.78
N ASN A 254 41.33 46.54 8.52
CA ASN A 254 42.24 47.06 7.48
C ASN A 254 42.70 46.01 6.47
N ASP A 255 42.84 46.30 5.21
CA ASP A 255 42.65 47.48 4.36
C ASP A 255 42.91 47.05 2.89
N VAL A 256 42.18 47.63 1.98
CA VAL A 256 42.58 48.28 0.71
C VAL A 256 43.46 47.52 -0.32
N SER A 257 42.89 47.42 -1.53
CA SER A 257 43.49 47.69 -2.85
C SER A 257 44.60 46.76 -3.41
N ASN A 258 44.31 46.06 -4.46
CA ASN A 258 44.69 46.37 -5.85
C ASN A 258 43.99 45.45 -6.84
#